data_bb71bed7053d8d849dca71cf2c3a3bea
#
_entry.id   bb71bed7053d8d849dca71cf2c3a3bea
#
_cell.length_a   1.000
_cell.length_b   1.000
_cell.length_c   1.000
_cell.angle_alpha   90.00
_cell.angle_beta   90.00
_cell.angle_gamma   90.00
#
_symmetry.space_group_name_H-M   'P 1'
#
loop_
_entity.id
_entity.type
_entity.pdbx_description
1 polymer ?
#
loop_
_entity_poly.entity_id
_entity_poly.type
_entity_poly.pdbx_seq_one_letter_code
_entity_poly.pdbx_strand_id
1 'polypeptide(L)'
;DIAVTGSGRSDSGLQALLNHPGLQLGGTLDQGAYSELKSRLERYARDRGYFDAKFTAHKILVDPATDTAQVRLILDTGPRYHFGATTLQQDVLDPQLVRGFLSYQQGQPYSGDAVVESQSTLAGTGYFDTVRLLAQIDRRAGGEVPMHLTLSPARRYQLLTGVGYATDTGPRLRLDFRNRRV
;
A
#
# COMPACT_ATOMS: atom_id res chain seq x y z
N ASP A 1 -14.88 -24.77 -2.93
CA ASP A 1 -13.43 -24.89 -3.10
C ASP A 1 -12.83 -23.48 -3.14
N ILE A 2 -12.18 -23.07 -2.04
CA ILE A 2 -11.50 -21.77 -1.91
C ILE A 2 -10.03 -22.09 -1.63
N ALA A 3 -9.13 -21.63 -2.51
CA ALA A 3 -7.72 -22.01 -2.42
C ALA A 3 -6.77 -20.93 -2.96
N VAL A 4 -5.53 -20.97 -2.49
CA VAL A 4 -4.39 -20.19 -2.99
C VAL A 4 -3.37 -21.16 -3.59
N THR A 5 -2.88 -20.83 -4.78
CA THR A 5 -1.83 -21.57 -5.51
C THR A 5 -0.66 -20.64 -5.84
N GLY A 6 0.38 -21.16 -6.46
CA GLY A 6 1.59 -20.40 -6.72
C GLY A 6 2.50 -20.28 -5.52
N SER A 7 3.44 -19.32 -5.53
CA SER A 7 4.44 -19.14 -4.46
C SER A 7 3.83 -18.65 -3.14
N GLY A 8 2.64 -18.05 -3.17
CA GLY A 8 1.90 -17.63 -1.99
C GLY A 8 1.10 -18.73 -1.29
N ARG A 9 1.15 -19.97 -1.76
CA ARG A 9 0.42 -21.08 -1.12
C ARG A 9 0.76 -21.27 0.35
N SER A 10 1.98 -21.01 0.75
CA SER A 10 2.47 -21.12 2.15
C SER A 10 2.44 -19.80 2.90
N ASP A 11 1.95 -18.71 2.30
CA ASP A 11 1.84 -17.42 2.99
C ASP A 11 0.72 -17.49 4.04
N SER A 12 1.11 -17.33 5.31
CA SER A 12 0.20 -17.48 6.46
C SER A 12 -0.95 -16.47 6.45
N GLY A 13 -0.71 -15.27 5.93
CA GLY A 13 -1.75 -14.24 5.86
C GLY A 13 -2.77 -14.54 4.76
N LEU A 14 -2.33 -15.05 3.59
CA LEU A 14 -3.26 -15.53 2.57
C LEU A 14 -4.09 -16.71 3.09
N GLN A 15 -3.45 -17.66 3.78
CA GLN A 15 -4.16 -18.80 4.36
C GLN A 15 -5.17 -18.38 5.44
N ALA A 16 -4.82 -17.40 6.27
CA ALA A 16 -5.73 -16.85 7.27
C ALA A 16 -6.98 -16.20 6.65
N LEU A 17 -6.83 -15.54 5.49
CA LEU A 17 -7.95 -14.93 4.77
C LEU A 17 -8.94 -15.95 4.21
N LEU A 18 -8.49 -17.19 3.90
CA LEU A 18 -9.38 -18.24 3.36
C LEU A 18 -10.43 -18.68 4.37
N ASN A 19 -10.17 -18.52 5.68
CA ASN A 19 -11.12 -18.87 6.75
C ASN A 19 -12.14 -17.73 6.99
N HIS A 20 -12.83 -17.30 5.93
CA HIS A 20 -13.82 -16.22 6.04
C HIS A 20 -15.12 -16.72 6.68
N PRO A 21 -15.62 -16.07 7.77
CA PRO A 21 -16.79 -16.56 8.51
C PRO A 21 -18.07 -16.60 7.68
N GLY A 22 -18.23 -15.75 6.68
CA GLY A 22 -19.41 -15.71 5.78
C GLY A 22 -19.40 -16.74 4.65
N LEU A 23 -18.38 -17.62 4.55
CA LEU A 23 -18.23 -18.62 3.49
C LEU A 23 -17.89 -20.02 4.05
N GLN A 24 -18.50 -20.35 5.17
CA GLN A 24 -18.32 -21.66 5.78
C GLN A 24 -19.11 -22.74 5.04
N LEU A 25 -18.54 -23.95 4.99
CA LEU A 25 -19.20 -25.10 4.37
C LEU A 25 -20.51 -25.43 5.09
N GLY A 26 -21.58 -25.59 4.35
CA GLY A 26 -22.94 -25.86 4.88
C GLY A 26 -23.68 -24.62 5.42
N GLY A 27 -23.07 -23.44 5.37
CA GLY A 27 -23.72 -22.17 5.71
C GLY A 27 -24.51 -21.57 4.56
N THR A 28 -25.30 -20.54 4.85
CA THR A 28 -25.99 -19.74 3.81
C THR A 28 -24.97 -18.94 3.01
N LEU A 29 -25.07 -18.99 1.67
CA LEU A 29 -24.20 -18.22 0.81
C LEU A 29 -24.47 -16.72 0.98
N ASP A 30 -23.45 -15.98 1.39
CA ASP A 30 -23.44 -14.52 1.37
C ASP A 30 -22.56 -14.02 0.21
N GLN A 31 -23.22 -13.41 -0.79
CA GLN A 31 -22.53 -12.84 -1.96
C GLN A 31 -21.65 -11.63 -1.57
N GLY A 32 -22.01 -10.89 -0.54
CA GLY A 32 -21.21 -9.80 0.00
C GLY A 32 -19.90 -10.32 0.56
N ALA A 33 -19.96 -11.35 1.39
CA ALA A 33 -18.78 -12.04 1.95
C ALA A 33 -17.86 -12.61 0.88
N TYR A 34 -18.43 -13.17 -0.22
CA TYR A 34 -17.63 -13.62 -1.36
C TYR A 34 -16.87 -12.48 -2.04
N SER A 35 -17.54 -11.36 -2.30
CA SER A 35 -16.94 -10.19 -2.95
C SER A 35 -15.88 -9.53 -2.07
N GLU A 36 -16.13 -9.48 -0.77
CA GLU A 36 -15.19 -8.99 0.23
C GLU A 36 -13.92 -9.84 0.29
N LEU A 37 -14.08 -11.17 0.41
CA LEU A 37 -12.94 -12.10 0.42
C LEU A 37 -12.09 -11.95 -0.85
N LYS A 38 -12.73 -11.91 -2.02
CA LYS A 38 -12.03 -11.71 -3.29
C LYS A 38 -11.19 -10.42 -3.27
N SER A 39 -11.78 -9.31 -2.87
CA SER A 39 -11.09 -8.01 -2.81
C SER A 39 -9.97 -7.99 -1.76
N ARG A 40 -10.16 -8.66 -0.62
CA ARG A 40 -9.13 -8.77 0.43
C ARG A 40 -7.94 -9.61 -0.04
N LEU A 41 -8.18 -10.71 -0.72
CA LEU A 41 -7.12 -11.56 -1.29
C LEU A 41 -6.31 -10.80 -2.34
N GLU A 42 -6.95 -10.05 -3.25
CA GLU A 42 -6.27 -9.24 -4.26
C GLU A 42 -5.40 -8.15 -3.62
N ARG A 43 -5.94 -7.40 -2.66
CA ARG A 43 -5.18 -6.34 -1.96
C ARG A 43 -3.99 -6.94 -1.22
N TYR A 44 -4.23 -7.98 -0.41
CA TYR A 44 -3.17 -8.62 0.36
C TYR A 44 -2.06 -9.17 -0.55
N ALA A 45 -2.42 -9.86 -1.64
CA ALA A 45 -1.45 -10.36 -2.59
C ALA A 45 -0.59 -9.23 -3.18
N ARG A 46 -1.19 -8.12 -3.57
CA ARG A 46 -0.49 -6.95 -4.10
C ARG A 46 0.42 -6.32 -3.06
N ASP A 47 -0.04 -6.16 -1.82
CA ASP A 47 0.73 -5.58 -0.73
C ASP A 47 1.94 -6.44 -0.31
N ARG A 48 1.87 -7.75 -0.62
CA ARG A 48 2.97 -8.71 -0.36
C ARG A 48 3.87 -8.97 -1.57
N GLY A 49 3.66 -8.25 -2.68
CA GLY A 49 4.49 -8.35 -3.87
C GLY A 49 4.12 -9.47 -4.83
N TYR A 50 2.91 -10.01 -4.75
CA TYR A 50 2.39 -10.96 -5.74
C TYR A 50 1.69 -10.20 -6.88
N PHE A 51 2.47 -9.47 -7.69
CA PHE A 51 1.92 -8.58 -8.72
C PHE A 51 1.31 -9.30 -9.93
N ASP A 52 1.60 -10.58 -10.09
CA ASP A 52 1.02 -11.43 -11.13
C ASP A 52 -0.18 -12.24 -10.63
N ALA A 53 -0.64 -11.94 -9.40
CA ALA A 53 -1.77 -12.65 -8.81
C ALA A 53 -3.03 -12.49 -9.67
N LYS A 54 -3.68 -13.61 -9.95
CA LYS A 54 -4.92 -13.68 -10.74
C LYS A 54 -5.82 -14.80 -10.26
N PHE A 55 -7.13 -14.59 -10.38
CA PHE A 55 -8.07 -15.67 -10.14
C PHE A 55 -8.14 -16.61 -11.34
N THR A 56 -7.77 -17.86 -11.14
CA THR A 56 -7.90 -18.92 -12.14
C THR A 56 -9.29 -19.55 -12.12
N ALA A 57 -10.00 -19.45 -10.99
CA ALA A 57 -11.42 -19.75 -10.86
C ALA A 57 -12.09 -18.74 -9.91
N HIS A 58 -13.26 -18.24 -10.29
CA HIS A 58 -14.06 -17.29 -9.51
C HIS A 58 -15.54 -17.43 -9.89
N LYS A 59 -16.13 -18.57 -9.53
CA LYS A 59 -17.51 -18.91 -9.91
C LYS A 59 -18.33 -19.29 -8.69
N ILE A 60 -19.60 -18.88 -8.73
CA ILE A 60 -20.66 -19.36 -7.84
C ILE A 60 -21.67 -20.09 -8.74
N LEU A 61 -21.86 -21.37 -8.49
CA LEU A 61 -22.87 -22.18 -9.18
C LEU A 61 -24.01 -22.42 -8.18
N VAL A 62 -25.19 -21.93 -8.50
CA VAL A 62 -26.39 -22.10 -7.69
C VAL A 62 -27.25 -23.18 -8.34
N ASP A 63 -27.66 -24.17 -7.56
CA ASP A 63 -28.65 -25.17 -7.95
C ASP A 63 -29.97 -24.89 -7.22
N PRO A 64 -30.98 -24.34 -7.93
CA PRO A 64 -32.25 -24.03 -7.32
C PRO A 64 -33.10 -25.26 -6.96
N ALA A 65 -32.78 -26.42 -7.56
CA ALA A 65 -33.54 -27.66 -7.30
C ALA A 65 -33.17 -28.29 -5.96
N THR A 66 -31.95 -28.06 -5.49
CA THR A 66 -31.43 -28.58 -4.23
C THR A 66 -31.16 -27.51 -3.18
N ASP A 67 -31.47 -26.25 -3.48
CA ASP A 67 -31.18 -25.06 -2.64
C ASP A 67 -29.69 -25.02 -2.21
N THR A 68 -28.79 -25.43 -3.09
CA THR A 68 -27.35 -25.44 -2.81
C THR A 68 -26.57 -24.48 -3.71
N ALA A 69 -25.44 -24.00 -3.20
CA ALA A 69 -24.50 -23.19 -3.95
C ALA A 69 -23.07 -23.73 -3.82
N GLN A 70 -22.39 -23.85 -4.94
CA GLN A 70 -20.98 -24.23 -4.98
C GLN A 70 -20.12 -22.99 -5.26
N VAL A 71 -19.25 -22.63 -4.31
CA VAL A 71 -18.29 -21.55 -4.47
C VAL A 71 -16.95 -22.12 -4.91
N ARG A 72 -16.41 -21.60 -6.02
CA ARG A 72 -15.08 -21.92 -6.49
C ARG A 72 -14.28 -20.63 -6.68
N LEU A 73 -13.30 -20.40 -5.78
CA LEU A 73 -12.44 -19.21 -5.77
C LEU A 73 -10.98 -19.67 -5.64
N ILE A 74 -10.23 -19.62 -6.70
CA ILE A 74 -8.82 -20.04 -6.71
C ILE A 74 -7.96 -18.86 -7.15
N LEU A 75 -7.11 -18.37 -6.24
CA LEU A 75 -6.12 -17.33 -6.50
C LEU A 75 -4.78 -18.00 -6.81
N ASP A 76 -4.27 -17.80 -8.02
CA ASP A 76 -2.87 -18.08 -8.35
C ASP A 76 -2.05 -16.82 -8.13
N THR A 77 -1.14 -16.86 -7.17
CA THR A 77 -0.33 -15.70 -6.81
C THR A 77 0.80 -15.41 -7.79
N GLY A 78 1.20 -16.39 -8.61
CA GLY A 78 2.43 -16.29 -9.35
C GLY A 78 3.67 -16.19 -8.42
N PRO A 79 4.80 -15.64 -8.90
CA PRO A 79 6.00 -15.44 -8.10
C PRO A 79 5.83 -14.26 -7.12
N ARG A 80 6.59 -14.29 -6.02
CA ARG A 80 6.73 -13.14 -5.14
C ARG A 80 7.87 -12.26 -5.61
N TYR A 81 7.60 -10.97 -5.79
CA TYR A 81 8.61 -10.00 -6.19
C TYR A 81 9.36 -9.41 -5.00
N HIS A 82 10.55 -8.90 -5.28
CA HIS A 82 11.46 -8.26 -4.33
C HIS A 82 11.65 -6.80 -4.70
N PHE A 83 12.11 -5.99 -3.75
CA PHE A 83 12.49 -4.61 -4.04
C PHE A 83 13.69 -4.58 -4.97
N GLY A 84 13.53 -3.94 -6.11
CA GLY A 84 14.62 -3.63 -7.04
C GLY A 84 15.36 -2.34 -6.68
N ALA A 85 16.16 -1.86 -7.61
CA ALA A 85 16.90 -0.61 -7.46
C ALA A 85 15.94 0.58 -7.26
N THR A 86 16.27 1.45 -6.30
CA THR A 86 15.52 2.69 -6.04
C THR A 86 16.18 3.86 -6.75
N THR A 87 15.45 4.44 -7.72
CA THR A 87 15.83 5.68 -8.38
C THR A 87 15.35 6.87 -7.56
N LEU A 88 16.25 7.79 -7.23
CA LEU A 88 15.97 9.00 -6.48
C LEU A 88 15.84 10.20 -7.42
N GLN A 89 14.77 10.95 -7.29
CA GLN A 89 14.57 12.24 -7.97
C GLN A 89 14.43 13.33 -6.90
N GLN A 90 15.55 13.96 -6.55
CA GLN A 90 15.62 15.05 -5.58
C GLN A 90 17.02 15.72 -5.64
N ASP A 91 17.13 16.94 -5.09
CA ASP A 91 18.33 17.78 -5.04
C ASP A 91 18.57 18.44 -3.66
N VAL A 92 17.86 17.97 -2.62
CA VAL A 92 17.84 18.60 -1.30
C VAL A 92 18.85 18.00 -0.35
N LEU A 93 18.95 16.68 -0.31
CA LEU A 93 19.78 15.93 0.64
C LEU A 93 20.73 14.97 -0.09
N ASP A 94 21.80 14.59 0.62
CA ASP A 94 22.68 13.52 0.14
C ASP A 94 21.89 12.24 -0.16
N PRO A 95 22.08 11.62 -1.35
CA PRO A 95 21.36 10.40 -1.72
C PRO A 95 21.55 9.23 -0.75
N GLN A 96 22.70 9.13 -0.06
CA GLN A 96 22.93 8.08 0.91
C GLN A 96 22.11 8.30 2.18
N LEU A 97 22.00 9.57 2.61
CA LEU A 97 21.16 9.92 3.74
C LEU A 97 19.67 9.60 3.45
N VAL A 98 19.18 9.95 2.26
CA VAL A 98 17.81 9.63 1.85
C VAL A 98 17.54 8.13 1.87
N ARG A 99 18.48 7.34 1.38
CA ARG A 99 18.37 5.86 1.42
C ARG A 99 18.31 5.32 2.84
N GLY A 100 18.96 5.98 3.79
CA GLY A 100 18.92 5.61 5.22
C GLY A 100 17.53 5.75 5.86
N PHE A 101 16.61 6.50 5.25
CA PHE A 101 15.21 6.63 5.70
C PHE A 101 14.27 5.57 5.11
N LEU A 102 14.76 4.73 4.19
CA LEU A 102 13.94 3.68 3.61
C LEU A 102 13.87 2.48 4.55
N SER A 103 12.66 1.99 4.82
CA SER A 103 12.40 0.82 5.67
C SER A 103 12.57 -0.50 4.90
N TYR A 104 13.24 -0.50 3.75
CA TYR A 104 13.55 -1.68 2.96
C TYR A 104 14.92 -1.55 2.28
N GLN A 105 15.45 -2.67 1.84
CA GLN A 105 16.66 -2.76 1.04
C GLN A 105 16.38 -3.50 -0.27
N GLN A 106 17.18 -3.22 -1.30
CA GLN A 106 17.13 -3.97 -2.55
C GLN A 106 17.33 -5.47 -2.29
N GLY A 107 16.55 -6.31 -2.98
CA GLY A 107 16.58 -7.75 -2.83
C GLY A 107 15.73 -8.30 -1.68
N GLN A 108 15.22 -7.47 -0.79
CA GLN A 108 14.25 -7.91 0.22
C GLN A 108 12.88 -8.18 -0.42
N PRO A 109 12.08 -9.12 0.12
CA PRO A 109 10.72 -9.33 -0.34
C PRO A 109 9.90 -8.06 -0.30
N TYR A 110 9.16 -7.75 -1.37
CA TYR A 110 8.33 -6.56 -1.43
C TYR A 110 7.28 -6.55 -0.31
N SER A 111 7.09 -5.37 0.28
CA SER A 111 6.10 -5.09 1.32
C SER A 111 5.51 -3.70 1.11
N GLY A 112 4.19 -3.62 0.95
CA GLY A 112 3.46 -2.35 0.90
C GLY A 112 3.62 -1.55 2.19
N ASP A 113 3.66 -2.23 3.34
CA ASP A 113 3.86 -1.61 4.65
C ASP A 113 5.21 -0.88 4.72
N ALA A 114 6.29 -1.50 4.23
CA ALA A 114 7.62 -0.88 4.19
C ALA A 114 7.66 0.35 3.26
N VAL A 115 6.88 0.35 2.18
CA VAL A 115 6.73 1.53 1.30
C VAL A 115 6.03 2.67 2.05
N VAL A 116 4.91 2.39 2.72
CA VAL A 116 4.17 3.38 3.51
C VAL A 116 5.02 3.93 4.66
N GLU A 117 5.72 3.06 5.37
CA GLU A 117 6.62 3.44 6.46
C GLU A 117 7.75 4.35 5.99
N SER A 118 8.39 4.01 4.87
CA SER A 118 9.43 4.85 4.24
C SER A 118 8.91 6.23 3.89
N GLN A 119 7.71 6.30 3.29
CA GLN A 119 7.06 7.57 2.97
C GLN A 119 6.74 8.38 4.23
N SER A 120 6.21 7.75 5.26
CA SER A 120 5.88 8.40 6.54
C SER A 120 7.13 8.93 7.24
N THR A 121 8.21 8.16 7.27
CA THR A 121 9.49 8.55 7.84
C THR A 121 10.05 9.78 7.13
N LEU A 122 10.13 9.74 5.79
CA LEU A 122 10.62 10.87 5.00
C LEU A 122 9.73 12.12 5.15
N ALA A 123 8.41 11.97 5.15
CA ALA A 123 7.50 13.08 5.37
C ALA A 123 7.65 13.68 6.78
N GLY A 124 7.88 12.83 7.79
CA GLY A 124 8.09 13.23 9.19
C GLY A 124 9.37 14.03 9.42
N THR A 125 10.37 13.96 8.54
CA THR A 125 11.61 14.74 8.65
C THR A 125 11.39 16.25 8.53
N GLY A 126 10.31 16.67 7.85
CA GLY A 126 10.01 18.07 7.59
C GLY A 126 10.86 18.75 6.51
N TYR A 127 11.78 18.01 5.87
CA TYR A 127 12.60 18.51 4.76
C TYR A 127 11.83 18.58 3.45
N PHE A 128 10.79 17.76 3.32
CA PHE A 128 10.03 17.60 2.08
C PHE A 128 8.58 18.02 2.26
N ASP A 129 8.03 18.70 1.25
CA ASP A 129 6.61 19.05 1.13
C ASP A 129 5.84 17.88 0.50
N THR A 130 6.48 17.21 -0.45
CA THR A 130 5.91 16.03 -1.10
C THR A 130 6.90 14.88 -1.08
N VAL A 131 6.43 13.72 -0.64
CA VAL A 131 7.15 12.45 -0.68
C VAL A 131 6.31 11.46 -1.48
N ARG A 132 6.84 10.95 -2.58
CA ARG A 132 6.16 9.97 -3.42
C ARG A 132 7.11 8.81 -3.74
N LEU A 133 6.85 7.66 -3.15
CA LEU A 133 7.57 6.41 -3.41
C LEU A 133 6.64 5.45 -4.14
N LEU A 134 6.99 5.08 -5.37
CA LEU A 134 6.17 4.26 -6.25
C LEU A 134 6.93 3.03 -6.72
N ALA A 135 6.28 1.88 -6.65
CA ALA A 135 6.75 0.66 -7.30
C ALA A 135 6.44 0.72 -8.81
N GLN A 136 7.47 0.55 -9.65
CA GLN A 136 7.31 0.53 -11.12
C GLN A 136 6.94 -0.88 -11.57
N ILE A 137 5.70 -1.30 -11.30
CA ILE A 137 5.23 -2.66 -11.55
C ILE A 137 5.35 -3.03 -13.02
N ASP A 138 5.11 -2.09 -13.93
CA ASP A 138 5.21 -2.32 -15.39
C ASP A 138 6.64 -2.56 -15.87
N ARG A 139 7.63 -2.21 -15.05
CA ARG A 139 9.06 -2.38 -15.33
C ARG A 139 9.70 -3.52 -14.53
N ARG A 140 8.88 -4.35 -13.89
CA ARG A 140 9.37 -5.50 -13.13
C ARG A 140 10.08 -6.49 -14.05
N ALA A 141 11.21 -6.99 -13.62
CA ALA A 141 12.01 -7.98 -14.34
C ALA A 141 12.86 -8.78 -13.37
N GLY A 142 13.15 -10.04 -13.71
CA GLY A 142 14.05 -10.87 -12.91
C GLY A 142 13.59 -11.13 -11.47
N GLY A 143 12.29 -11.01 -11.18
CA GLY A 143 11.76 -11.15 -9.81
C GLY A 143 11.88 -9.88 -8.96
N GLU A 144 12.36 -8.77 -9.52
CA GLU A 144 12.47 -7.47 -8.83
C GLU A 144 11.53 -6.43 -9.42
N VAL A 145 11.09 -5.50 -8.56
CA VAL A 145 10.31 -4.30 -8.92
C VAL A 145 11.15 -3.06 -8.64
N PRO A 146 11.54 -2.30 -9.67
CA PRO A 146 12.22 -1.03 -9.48
C PRO A 146 11.34 -0.04 -8.72
N MET A 147 11.95 0.71 -7.81
CA MET A 147 11.28 1.75 -7.03
C MET A 147 11.65 3.14 -7.53
N HIS A 148 10.70 4.06 -7.51
CA HIS A 148 10.93 5.46 -7.87
C HIS A 148 10.51 6.36 -6.73
N LEU A 149 11.48 7.09 -6.16
CA LEU A 149 11.27 8.04 -5.09
C LEU A 149 11.43 9.47 -5.61
N THR A 150 10.34 10.22 -5.60
CA THR A 150 10.31 11.65 -5.91
C THR A 150 10.10 12.44 -4.63
N LEU A 151 10.99 13.39 -4.37
CA LEU A 151 10.94 14.27 -3.21
C LEU A 151 10.93 15.72 -3.68
N SER A 152 9.99 16.51 -3.19
CA SER A 152 9.94 17.96 -3.43
C SER A 152 10.30 18.69 -2.13
N PRO A 153 11.20 19.71 -2.17
CA PRO A 153 11.62 20.41 -0.98
C PRO A 153 10.48 21.14 -0.30
N ALA A 154 10.47 21.15 1.03
CA ALA A 154 9.57 22.00 1.80
C ALA A 154 9.91 23.47 1.61
N ARG A 155 8.90 24.34 1.59
CA ARG A 155 9.12 25.79 1.51
C ARG A 155 9.94 26.24 2.73
N ARG A 156 11.07 26.88 2.45
CA ARG A 156 12.02 27.34 3.46
C ARG A 156 11.40 28.38 4.42
N TYR A 157 10.51 29.21 3.89
CA TYR A 157 9.88 30.30 4.64
C TYR A 157 8.36 30.15 4.59
N GLN A 158 7.75 30.23 5.75
CA GLN A 158 6.29 30.33 5.91
C GLN A 158 5.97 31.61 6.69
N LEU A 159 5.15 32.46 6.10
CA LEU A 159 4.59 33.64 6.75
C LEU A 159 3.09 33.41 6.90
N LEU A 160 2.62 33.28 8.13
CA LEU A 160 1.19 33.29 8.43
C LEU A 160 0.81 34.66 8.95
N THR A 161 -0.16 35.27 8.29
CA THR A 161 -0.74 36.55 8.71
C THR A 161 -2.18 36.32 9.13
N GLY A 162 -2.56 36.83 10.29
CA GLY A 162 -3.93 36.79 10.78
C GLY A 162 -4.37 38.19 11.22
N VAL A 163 -5.56 38.62 10.79
CA VAL A 163 -6.20 39.83 11.23
C VAL A 163 -7.48 39.47 11.97
N GLY A 164 -7.66 39.97 13.15
CA GLY A 164 -8.85 39.74 13.97
C GLY A 164 -9.33 41.02 14.62
N TYR A 165 -10.62 41.11 14.87
CA TYR A 165 -11.23 42.15 15.67
C TYR A 165 -12.10 41.52 16.77
N ALA A 166 -11.87 41.91 18.01
CA ALA A 166 -12.70 41.49 19.12
C ALA A 166 -13.29 42.74 19.80
N THR A 167 -14.55 42.69 20.19
CA THR A 167 -15.30 43.83 20.74
C THR A 167 -14.78 44.28 22.09
N ASP A 168 -14.07 43.43 22.81
CA ASP A 168 -13.48 43.67 24.13
C ASP A 168 -12.02 44.15 24.07
N THR A 169 -11.27 43.80 23.04
CA THR A 169 -9.82 44.04 22.94
C THR A 169 -9.39 44.78 21.66
N GLY A 170 -10.34 45.08 20.75
CA GLY A 170 -10.07 45.84 19.51
C GLY A 170 -9.35 45.01 18.41
N PRO A 171 -8.73 45.71 17.44
CA PRO A 171 -8.06 45.03 16.32
C PRO A 171 -6.80 44.31 16.78
N ARG A 172 -6.59 43.10 16.23
CA ARG A 172 -5.42 42.26 16.46
C ARG A 172 -4.77 41.89 15.14
N LEU A 173 -3.45 42.02 15.09
CA LEU A 173 -2.62 41.53 13.99
C LEU A 173 -1.72 40.42 14.53
N ARG A 174 -1.72 39.28 13.84
CA ARG A 174 -0.82 38.18 14.13
C ARG A 174 0.10 37.94 12.93
N LEU A 175 1.39 37.91 13.18
CA LEU A 175 2.42 37.60 12.19
C LEU A 175 3.28 36.45 12.76
N ASP A 176 3.15 35.27 12.16
CA ASP A 176 3.99 34.14 12.48
C ASP A 176 4.97 33.90 11.32
N PHE A 177 6.25 34.08 11.57
CA PHE A 177 7.31 33.76 10.62
C PHE A 177 8.02 32.48 11.04
N ARG A 178 7.98 31.47 10.16
CA ARG A 178 8.67 30.20 10.39
C ARG A 178 9.75 30.00 9.32
N ASN A 179 11.00 29.93 9.77
CA ASN A 179 12.14 29.58 8.93
C ASN A 179 12.53 28.13 9.21
N ARG A 180 12.42 27.26 8.20
CA ARG A 180 12.92 25.90 8.27
C ARG A 180 14.32 25.88 7.64
N ARG A 181 15.36 25.74 8.46
CA ARG A 181 16.71 25.49 7.95
C ARG A 181 16.81 23.99 7.59
N VAL A 182 17.20 23.70 6.36
CA VAL A 182 17.65 22.39 5.89
C VAL A 182 19.14 22.29 6.14
#